data_57060653437728bab56bf0ddcec53032
#
_entry.id   57060653437728bab56bf0ddcec53032
#
_cell.length_a   1.000
_cell.length_b   1.000
_cell.length_c   1.000
_cell.angle_alpha   90.00
_cell.angle_beta   90.00
_cell.angle_gamma   90.00
#
_symmetry.space_group_name_H-M   'P 1'
#
loop_
_entity.id
_entity.type
_entity.pdbx_description
1 polymer ?
#
loop_
_entity_poly.entity_id
_entity_poly.type
_entity_poly.pdbx_seq_one_letter_code
_entity_poly.pdbx_strand_id
1 'polypeptide(L)'
;MLNQSFFSENRSKLRNLLSNDSLMVLTANALLQKKSDEAYEFIQDSNFWYLTGLDLPQAWLVMDSQNEWLVLADHSNYQDIFEGQYNFAQISQVSGINHILNYRQGLELLKDLGHKFKKIGLIKTNQSYDQQSGFWLNPASLNLQEIIMSLKLPLTQFNLNELLSGLRQIKSDEEVLAIQKAIDITEEAFLRIDHNLQNYKNENQLQADINDVFCRQASRHAFNPIVAGGRNAVLPHYTVNNQPIKPNDLIVVDIGAEYNHYAADLSRTFSAVPIKGLKKAVYESVLEIHDQAIDILKPGLSYHDLEQKVFNLIFEALIRLKILTKRDKSLVKNYYPHAVSHFLGLDVHDVGNYNQTLKPGMIITIEPGFYLEKNGFGVRIEDDVLITANDCRLLSHYPYNLG
;
A
#
# COMPACT_ATOMS: atom_id res chain seq x y z
N MET A 1 -12.68 -10.08 11.29
CA MET A 1 -13.15 -8.83 10.67
C MET A 1 -12.85 -7.70 11.62
N LEU A 2 -12.28 -6.63 11.10
CA LEU A 2 -12.08 -5.39 11.85
C LEU A 2 -13.45 -4.85 12.25
N ASN A 3 -13.61 -4.49 13.50
CA ASN A 3 -14.90 -4.11 14.08
C ASN A 3 -14.84 -2.71 14.70
N GLN A 4 -15.95 -2.23 15.23
CA GLN A 4 -16.06 -0.93 15.86
C GLN A 4 -14.97 -0.66 16.91
N SER A 5 -14.60 -1.66 17.73
CA SER A 5 -13.58 -1.48 18.77
C SER A 5 -12.22 -1.15 18.18
N PHE A 6 -11.82 -1.78 17.07
CA PHE A 6 -10.58 -1.49 16.38
C PHE A 6 -10.46 0.00 15.99
N PHE A 7 -11.49 0.55 15.35
CA PHE A 7 -11.48 1.97 14.93
C PHE A 7 -11.51 2.93 16.13
N SER A 8 -12.30 2.63 17.15
CA SER A 8 -12.35 3.46 18.36
C SER A 8 -11.05 3.43 19.17
N GLU A 9 -10.35 2.29 19.21
CA GLU A 9 -9.04 2.16 19.82
C GLU A 9 -7.98 2.96 19.06
N ASN A 10 -7.99 2.94 17.73
CA ASN A 10 -7.07 3.73 16.92
C ASN A 10 -7.29 5.23 17.15
N ARG A 11 -8.54 5.69 17.24
CA ARG A 11 -8.84 7.08 17.63
C ARG A 11 -8.37 7.39 19.05
N SER A 12 -8.51 6.45 19.98
CA SER A 12 -8.01 6.60 21.35
C SER A 12 -6.49 6.71 21.40
N LYS A 13 -5.77 5.88 20.64
CA LYS A 13 -4.30 5.96 20.50
C LYS A 13 -3.89 7.33 19.96
N LEU A 14 -4.54 7.81 18.89
CA LEU A 14 -4.25 9.13 18.34
C LEU A 14 -4.57 10.24 19.32
N ARG A 15 -5.70 10.18 20.03
CA ARG A 15 -6.11 11.15 21.04
C ARG A 15 -5.06 11.31 22.15
N ASN A 16 -4.46 10.21 22.58
CA ASN A 16 -3.39 10.22 23.59
C ASN A 16 -2.10 10.91 23.14
N LEU A 17 -1.89 11.08 21.85
CA LEU A 17 -0.77 11.81 21.25
C LEU A 17 -1.04 13.30 21.05
N LEU A 18 -2.32 13.71 21.09
CA LEU A 18 -2.71 15.10 20.91
C LEU A 18 -2.58 15.89 22.22
N SER A 19 -2.12 17.13 22.12
CA SER A 19 -2.19 18.04 23.27
C SER A 19 -3.63 18.49 23.55
N ASN A 20 -3.96 18.76 24.83
CA ASN A 20 -5.32 19.15 25.23
C ASN A 20 -5.81 20.45 24.58
N ASP A 21 -4.93 21.25 24.00
CA ASP A 21 -5.25 22.49 23.29
C ASP A 21 -5.32 22.30 21.76
N SER A 22 -5.40 21.05 21.29
CA SER A 22 -5.43 20.68 19.89
C SER A 22 -6.79 20.18 19.44
N LEU A 23 -7.23 20.68 18.28
CA LEU A 23 -8.29 20.14 17.44
C LEU A 23 -7.62 19.38 16.28
N MET A 24 -8.21 18.30 15.80
CA MET A 24 -7.80 17.69 14.53
C MET A 24 -8.97 17.56 13.56
N VAL A 25 -8.70 17.72 12.28
CA VAL A 25 -9.65 17.49 11.19
C VAL A 25 -8.99 16.68 10.11
N LEU A 26 -9.61 15.56 9.77
CA LEU A 26 -9.20 14.68 8.71
C LEU A 26 -10.33 14.53 7.68
N THR A 27 -10.01 14.47 6.41
CA THR A 27 -11.00 14.28 5.34
C THR A 27 -10.86 12.94 4.67
N ALA A 28 -12.00 12.35 4.32
CA ALA A 28 -12.10 11.29 3.34
C ALA A 28 -11.70 11.77 1.95
N ASN A 29 -11.34 10.87 1.06
CA ASN A 29 -11.11 11.17 -0.35
C ASN A 29 -12.38 11.71 -1.02
N ALA A 30 -12.21 12.47 -2.08
CA ALA A 30 -13.28 12.86 -3.00
C ALA A 30 -13.42 11.82 -4.11
N LEU A 31 -14.64 11.69 -4.64
CA LEU A 31 -14.89 10.99 -5.90
C LEU A 31 -14.17 11.72 -7.04
N LEU A 32 -13.54 10.97 -7.92
CA LEU A 32 -12.86 11.49 -9.11
C LEU A 32 -13.62 11.10 -10.37
N GLN A 33 -13.81 12.05 -11.28
CA GLN A 33 -14.46 11.81 -12.57
C GLN A 33 -13.61 10.86 -13.41
N LYS A 34 -14.22 9.77 -13.89
CA LYS A 34 -13.64 8.84 -14.86
C LYS A 34 -13.94 9.28 -16.28
N LYS A 35 -15.21 9.54 -16.55
CA LYS A 35 -15.69 9.90 -17.88
C LYS A 35 -17.12 10.46 -17.81
N SER A 36 -17.39 11.62 -18.42
CA SER A 36 -18.71 12.23 -18.45
C SER A 36 -19.36 12.32 -17.06
N ASP A 37 -20.37 11.52 -16.79
CA ASP A 37 -21.14 11.41 -15.55
C ASP A 37 -20.78 10.17 -14.70
N GLU A 38 -19.71 9.44 -15.08
CA GLU A 38 -19.20 8.28 -14.36
C GLU A 38 -17.96 8.65 -13.51
N ALA A 39 -17.94 8.24 -12.26
CA ALA A 39 -16.79 8.33 -11.40
C ALA A 39 -15.92 7.07 -11.50
N TYR A 40 -14.62 7.20 -11.16
CA TYR A 40 -13.81 6.05 -10.82
C TYR A 40 -14.37 5.34 -9.59
N GLU A 41 -14.04 4.06 -9.43
CA GLU A 41 -14.27 3.35 -8.17
C GLU A 41 -13.71 4.17 -7.01
N PHE A 42 -14.51 4.30 -5.94
CA PHE A 42 -14.11 5.07 -4.77
C PHE A 42 -13.03 4.31 -4.00
N ILE A 43 -11.92 4.97 -3.74
CA ILE A 43 -10.86 4.49 -2.87
C ILE A 43 -10.71 5.50 -1.73
N GLN A 44 -10.86 5.00 -0.50
CA GLN A 44 -10.81 5.82 0.69
C GLN A 44 -9.39 6.28 1.02
N ASP A 45 -9.26 7.45 1.66
CA ASP A 45 -8.01 7.85 2.33
C ASP A 45 -7.69 6.88 3.45
N SER A 46 -6.49 6.32 3.43
CA SER A 46 -6.07 5.27 4.36
C SER A 46 -6.08 5.73 5.82
N ASN A 47 -5.75 6.99 6.11
CA ASN A 47 -5.80 7.53 7.47
C ASN A 47 -7.24 7.72 7.94
N PHE A 48 -8.13 8.20 7.05
CA PHE A 48 -9.54 8.35 7.36
C PHE A 48 -10.16 6.98 7.66
N TRP A 49 -9.87 5.98 6.80
CA TRP A 49 -10.37 4.62 7.01
C TRP A 49 -9.81 4.01 8.30
N TYR A 50 -8.52 4.15 8.57
CA TYR A 50 -7.86 3.65 9.79
C TYR A 50 -8.53 4.11 11.08
N LEU A 51 -9.12 5.32 11.07
CA LEU A 51 -9.79 5.91 12.21
C LEU A 51 -11.29 5.69 12.23
N THR A 52 -11.93 5.37 11.11
CA THR A 52 -13.40 5.34 11.03
C THR A 52 -14.00 4.03 10.53
N GLY A 53 -13.29 3.27 9.70
CA GLY A 53 -13.81 2.09 9.01
C GLY A 53 -14.87 2.39 7.95
N LEU A 54 -14.97 3.63 7.48
CA LEU A 54 -16.05 4.09 6.61
C LEU A 54 -15.54 4.41 5.20
N ASP A 55 -16.24 3.91 4.20
CA ASP A 55 -16.04 4.25 2.78
C ASP A 55 -17.05 5.32 2.35
N LEU A 56 -16.93 6.51 2.92
CA LEU A 56 -17.80 7.66 2.66
C LEU A 56 -16.99 8.79 2.01
N PRO A 57 -17.28 9.18 0.76
CA PRO A 57 -16.54 10.25 0.10
C PRO A 57 -16.80 11.60 0.77
N GLN A 58 -15.75 12.44 0.80
CA GLN A 58 -15.80 13.83 1.26
C GLN A 58 -16.29 14.04 2.72
N ALA A 59 -16.36 12.98 3.51
CA ALA A 59 -16.66 13.08 4.94
C ALA A 59 -15.48 13.65 5.72
N TRP A 60 -15.75 14.29 6.85
CA TRP A 60 -14.70 14.75 7.77
C TRP A 60 -14.82 14.04 9.11
N LEU A 61 -13.69 13.69 9.68
CA LEU A 61 -13.54 13.32 11.08
C LEU A 61 -12.98 14.53 11.82
N VAL A 62 -13.75 15.05 12.77
CA VAL A 62 -13.33 16.14 13.67
C VAL A 62 -13.14 15.55 15.06
N MET A 63 -11.99 15.77 15.69
CA MET A 63 -11.70 15.25 17.04
C MET A 63 -10.98 16.29 17.89
N ASP A 64 -11.28 16.27 19.18
CA ASP A 64 -10.48 16.89 20.24
C ASP A 64 -10.03 15.82 21.27
N SER A 65 -9.50 16.24 22.40
CA SER A 65 -9.04 15.34 23.47
C SER A 65 -10.16 14.53 24.13
N GLN A 66 -11.44 14.87 23.91
CA GLN A 66 -12.60 14.26 24.59
C GLN A 66 -13.70 13.81 23.65
N ASN A 67 -13.88 14.53 22.55
CA ASN A 67 -15.04 14.38 21.66
C ASN A 67 -14.63 14.04 20.24
N GLU A 68 -15.56 13.47 19.49
CA GLU A 68 -15.40 13.15 18.08
C GLU A 68 -16.72 13.35 17.34
N TRP A 69 -16.62 13.86 16.12
CA TRP A 69 -17.75 14.13 15.23
C TRP A 69 -17.42 13.66 13.83
N LEU A 70 -18.41 13.09 13.18
CA LEU A 70 -18.37 12.79 11.75
C LEU A 70 -19.20 13.81 11.01
N VAL A 71 -18.61 14.50 10.04
CA VAL A 71 -19.31 15.44 9.17
C VAL A 71 -19.48 14.80 7.82
N LEU A 72 -20.71 14.65 7.34
CA LEU A 72 -21.03 14.05 6.06
C LEU A 72 -21.23 15.13 4.99
N ALA A 73 -20.84 14.84 3.77
CA ALA A 73 -21.17 15.66 2.62
C ALA A 73 -22.70 15.71 2.43
N ASP A 74 -23.22 16.84 1.98
CA ASP A 74 -24.63 16.93 1.65
C ASP A 74 -24.93 16.18 0.36
N HIS A 75 -25.91 15.28 0.37
CA HIS A 75 -26.42 14.63 -0.82
C HIS A 75 -27.44 15.52 -1.53
N SER A 76 -27.36 15.57 -2.84
CA SER A 76 -28.45 16.09 -3.67
C SER A 76 -29.62 15.11 -3.71
N ASN A 77 -30.81 15.59 -4.05
CA ASN A 77 -31.97 14.68 -4.30
C ASN A 77 -31.68 13.64 -5.39
N TYR A 78 -30.82 13.95 -6.35
CA TYR A 78 -30.39 13.01 -7.38
C TYR A 78 -29.58 11.86 -6.75
N GLN A 79 -28.58 12.16 -5.93
CA GLN A 79 -27.77 11.14 -5.24
C GLN A 79 -28.63 10.27 -4.33
N ASP A 80 -29.54 10.84 -3.56
CA ASP A 80 -30.46 10.09 -2.70
C ASP A 80 -31.32 9.07 -3.48
N ILE A 81 -31.72 9.41 -4.71
CA ILE A 81 -32.53 8.53 -5.57
C ILE A 81 -31.70 7.43 -6.20
N PHE A 82 -30.47 7.72 -6.68
CA PHE A 82 -29.67 6.80 -7.46
C PHE A 82 -28.64 6.03 -6.64
N GLU A 83 -28.13 6.60 -5.57
CA GLU A 83 -27.08 6.02 -4.71
C GLU A 83 -27.60 5.60 -3.33
N GLY A 84 -28.80 6.08 -2.94
CA GLY A 84 -29.40 5.83 -1.65
C GLY A 84 -29.02 6.87 -0.59
N GLN A 85 -29.75 6.87 0.51
CA GLN A 85 -29.50 7.77 1.63
C GLN A 85 -28.48 7.20 2.61
N TYR A 86 -27.83 8.07 3.37
CA TYR A 86 -26.95 7.66 4.46
C TYR A 86 -27.71 6.83 5.52
N ASN A 87 -27.18 5.66 5.82
CA ASN A 87 -27.65 4.85 6.94
C ASN A 87 -26.88 5.24 8.21
N PHE A 88 -27.38 6.22 8.95
CA PHE A 88 -26.72 6.72 10.17
C PHE A 88 -26.51 5.63 11.24
N ALA A 89 -27.44 4.69 11.37
CA ALA A 89 -27.29 3.59 12.33
C ALA A 89 -26.12 2.67 11.95
N GLN A 90 -25.97 2.33 10.68
CA GLN A 90 -24.84 1.55 10.18
C GLN A 90 -23.52 2.28 10.31
N ILE A 91 -23.49 3.59 9.99
CA ILE A 91 -22.31 4.45 10.16
C ILE A 91 -21.84 4.44 11.62
N SER A 92 -22.75 4.65 12.57
CA SER A 92 -22.42 4.58 14.00
C SER A 92 -22.01 3.18 14.45
N GLN A 93 -22.63 2.14 13.92
CA GLN A 93 -22.29 0.75 14.24
C GLN A 93 -20.87 0.37 13.77
N VAL A 94 -20.46 0.84 12.59
CA VAL A 94 -19.12 0.56 12.06
C VAL A 94 -18.07 1.41 12.77
N SER A 95 -18.26 2.71 12.82
CA SER A 95 -17.23 3.64 13.30
C SER A 95 -17.19 3.80 14.82
N GLY A 96 -18.32 3.60 15.52
CA GLY A 96 -18.48 3.96 16.92
C GLY A 96 -18.75 5.44 17.16
N ILE A 97 -18.83 6.25 16.09
CA ILE A 97 -19.06 7.70 16.19
C ILE A 97 -20.57 7.96 16.18
N ASN A 98 -21.09 8.59 17.25
CA ASN A 98 -22.51 8.88 17.41
C ASN A 98 -22.91 10.32 17.07
N HIS A 99 -21.95 11.24 17.05
CA HIS A 99 -22.19 12.62 16.67
C HIS A 99 -21.98 12.80 15.16
N ILE A 100 -23.06 12.65 14.39
CA ILE A 100 -23.04 12.76 12.94
C ILE A 100 -23.71 14.08 12.55
N LEU A 101 -23.02 14.89 11.76
CA LEU A 101 -23.41 16.22 11.34
C LEU A 101 -23.46 16.30 9.82
N ASN A 102 -24.32 17.19 9.30
CA ASN A 102 -24.22 17.58 7.89
C ASN A 102 -23.10 18.64 7.69
N TYR A 103 -22.80 18.97 6.45
CA TYR A 103 -21.71 19.89 6.10
C TYR A 103 -21.84 21.26 6.76
N ARG A 104 -23.04 21.86 6.76
CA ARG A 104 -23.30 23.15 7.38
C ARG A 104 -23.03 23.12 8.89
N GLN A 105 -23.56 22.12 9.58
CA GLN A 105 -23.32 21.92 11.01
C GLN A 105 -21.84 21.70 11.32
N GLY A 106 -21.12 21.00 10.43
CA GLY A 106 -19.66 20.81 10.52
C GLY A 106 -18.89 22.14 10.46
N LEU A 107 -19.26 23.03 9.55
CA LEU A 107 -18.66 24.37 9.47
C LEU A 107 -18.94 25.22 10.71
N GLU A 108 -20.14 25.17 11.26
CA GLU A 108 -20.52 25.86 12.52
C GLU A 108 -19.71 25.27 13.69
N LEU A 109 -19.61 23.96 13.80
CA LEU A 109 -18.78 23.29 14.80
C LEU A 109 -17.30 23.73 14.71
N LEU A 110 -16.72 23.78 13.52
CA LEU A 110 -15.32 24.20 13.34
C LEU A 110 -15.09 25.65 13.77
N LYS A 111 -16.04 26.56 13.54
CA LYS A 111 -15.98 27.93 14.04
C LYS A 111 -16.00 27.97 15.56
N ASP A 112 -16.94 27.25 16.18
CA ASP A 112 -17.09 27.21 17.63
C ASP A 112 -15.87 26.61 18.33
N LEU A 113 -15.34 25.51 17.82
CA LEU A 113 -14.14 24.86 18.35
C LEU A 113 -12.88 25.69 18.06
N GLY A 114 -12.80 26.34 16.91
CA GLY A 114 -11.67 27.17 16.53
C GLY A 114 -11.36 28.33 17.46
N HIS A 115 -12.32 28.77 18.27
CA HIS A 115 -12.12 29.77 19.32
C HIS A 115 -11.77 29.16 20.70
N LYS A 116 -11.93 27.83 20.87
CA LYS A 116 -11.66 27.15 22.14
C LYS A 116 -10.26 26.52 22.17
N PHE A 117 -9.74 26.14 21.01
CA PHE A 117 -8.44 25.47 20.86
C PHE A 117 -7.36 26.44 20.37
N LYS A 118 -6.07 26.05 20.48
CA LYS A 118 -4.93 26.86 20.00
C LYS A 118 -4.30 26.27 18.74
N LYS A 119 -4.48 24.97 18.52
CA LYS A 119 -3.83 24.24 17.44
C LYS A 119 -4.85 23.44 16.64
N ILE A 120 -4.59 23.27 15.35
CA ILE A 120 -5.33 22.37 14.48
C ILE A 120 -4.38 21.44 13.72
N GLY A 121 -4.62 20.13 13.86
CA GLY A 121 -3.93 19.09 13.10
C GLY A 121 -4.66 18.80 11.80
N LEU A 122 -3.91 18.80 10.70
CA LEU A 122 -4.39 18.52 9.35
C LEU A 122 -3.38 17.61 8.62
N ILE A 123 -3.82 16.86 7.64
CA ILE A 123 -2.91 16.28 6.66
C ILE A 123 -2.44 17.43 5.76
N LYS A 124 -1.18 17.80 5.91
CA LYS A 124 -0.60 18.84 5.07
C LYS A 124 -0.18 18.30 3.72
N THR A 125 -0.75 18.86 2.67
CA THR A 125 -0.29 18.71 1.31
C THR A 125 -0.08 20.09 0.70
N ASN A 126 1.05 20.26 0.01
CA ASN A 126 1.42 21.56 -0.58
C ASN A 126 1.31 21.54 -2.10
N GLN A 127 0.90 20.41 -2.67
CA GLN A 127 0.85 20.20 -4.11
C GLN A 127 -0.37 19.38 -4.50
N SER A 128 -0.91 19.68 -5.67
CA SER A 128 -2.01 18.94 -6.29
C SER A 128 -1.51 17.85 -7.24
N TYR A 129 -0.22 17.88 -7.60
CA TYR A 129 0.39 16.97 -8.55
C TYR A 129 1.71 16.44 -8.00
N ASP A 130 1.88 15.13 -7.99
CA ASP A 130 3.14 14.49 -7.64
C ASP A 130 4.04 14.41 -8.89
N GLN A 131 5.12 15.22 -8.88
CA GLN A 131 6.07 15.27 -10.00
C GLN A 131 6.89 14.00 -10.15
N GLN A 132 7.17 13.30 -9.06
CA GLN A 132 7.96 12.07 -9.09
C GLN A 132 7.16 10.92 -9.68
N SER A 133 5.93 10.76 -9.24
CA SER A 133 5.04 9.68 -9.67
C SER A 133 4.25 10.01 -10.93
N GLY A 134 4.11 11.30 -11.26
CA GLY A 134 3.51 11.76 -12.51
C GLY A 134 1.99 11.74 -12.53
N PHE A 135 1.31 11.91 -11.38
CA PHE A 135 -0.16 11.93 -11.28
C PHE A 135 -0.69 13.04 -10.37
N TRP A 136 -1.99 13.34 -10.53
CA TRP A 136 -2.72 14.26 -9.69
C TRP A 136 -3.15 13.60 -8.38
N LEU A 137 -2.89 14.29 -7.26
CA LEU A 137 -3.33 13.84 -5.94
C LEU A 137 -4.84 14.07 -5.76
N ASN A 138 -5.47 13.30 -4.86
CA ASN A 138 -6.87 13.53 -4.53
C ASN A 138 -7.04 14.93 -3.91
N PRO A 139 -7.99 15.75 -4.41
CA PRO A 139 -8.11 17.16 -4.01
C PRO A 139 -8.67 17.38 -2.61
N ALA A 140 -9.23 16.35 -1.96
CA ALA A 140 -9.98 16.50 -0.72
C ALA A 140 -9.18 17.19 0.39
N SER A 141 -7.91 16.81 0.59
CA SER A 141 -7.04 17.41 1.62
C SER A 141 -6.72 18.88 1.34
N LEU A 142 -6.49 19.26 0.07
CA LEU A 142 -6.30 20.66 -0.31
C LEU A 142 -7.56 21.47 -0.10
N ASN A 143 -8.72 20.96 -0.54
CA ASN A 143 -10.01 21.59 -0.36
C ASN A 143 -10.32 21.83 1.13
N LEU A 144 -10.06 20.83 2.00
CA LEU A 144 -10.22 21.01 3.44
C LEU A 144 -9.31 22.10 3.99
N GLN A 145 -8.04 22.16 3.58
CA GLN A 145 -7.12 23.22 4.00
C GLN A 145 -7.61 24.62 3.59
N GLU A 146 -8.13 24.77 2.36
CA GLU A 146 -8.71 26.01 1.86
C GLU A 146 -9.94 26.43 2.68
N ILE A 147 -10.82 25.48 3.02
CA ILE A 147 -11.98 25.72 3.89
C ILE A 147 -11.51 26.22 5.25
N ILE A 148 -10.57 25.53 5.91
CA ILE A 148 -10.04 25.93 7.22
C ILE A 148 -9.41 27.32 7.17
N MET A 149 -8.64 27.65 6.12
CA MET A 149 -8.04 28.97 5.93
C MET A 149 -9.12 30.06 5.75
N SER A 150 -10.19 29.76 5.00
CA SER A 150 -11.30 30.68 4.76
C SER A 150 -12.05 31.07 6.04
N LEU A 151 -12.06 30.19 7.04
CA LEU A 151 -12.67 30.44 8.34
C LEU A 151 -11.88 31.45 9.21
N LYS A 152 -10.63 31.76 8.85
CA LYS A 152 -9.74 32.72 9.56
C LYS A 152 -9.66 32.47 11.08
N LEU A 153 -9.61 31.19 11.47
CA LEU A 153 -9.54 30.80 12.87
C LEU A 153 -8.15 31.12 13.47
N PRO A 154 -8.07 31.52 14.75
CA PRO A 154 -6.81 31.86 15.41
C PRO A 154 -6.05 30.59 15.85
N LEU A 155 -5.88 29.61 14.95
CA LEU A 155 -5.29 28.31 15.22
C LEU A 155 -3.92 28.17 14.54
N THR A 156 -2.95 27.64 15.26
CA THR A 156 -1.66 27.24 14.68
C THR A 156 -1.82 25.85 14.07
N GLN A 157 -1.50 25.70 12.79
CA GLN A 157 -1.60 24.42 12.09
C GLN A 157 -0.37 23.53 12.36
N PHE A 158 -0.59 22.23 12.57
CA PHE A 158 0.45 21.22 12.60
C PHE A 158 0.09 20.04 11.67
N ASN A 159 1.09 19.23 11.30
CA ASN A 159 0.91 18.10 10.39
C ASN A 159 0.61 16.81 11.17
N LEU A 160 -0.49 16.14 10.84
CA LEU A 160 -0.89 14.86 11.45
C LEU A 160 -0.12 13.67 10.88
N ASN A 161 0.54 13.81 9.74
CA ASN A 161 1.18 12.68 9.04
C ASN A 161 2.15 11.89 9.94
N GLU A 162 2.98 12.57 10.73
CA GLU A 162 3.96 11.89 11.61
C GLU A 162 3.27 11.06 12.70
N LEU A 163 2.20 11.58 13.30
CA LEU A 163 1.45 10.87 14.33
C LEU A 163 0.75 9.64 13.77
N LEU A 164 0.06 9.80 12.64
CA LEU A 164 -0.65 8.72 11.96
C LEU A 164 0.32 7.67 11.41
N SER A 165 1.41 8.10 10.79
CA SER A 165 2.47 7.21 10.34
C SER A 165 3.05 6.37 11.49
N GLY A 166 3.31 6.99 12.64
CA GLY A 166 3.79 6.29 13.83
C GLY A 166 2.82 5.24 14.36
N LEU A 167 1.51 5.47 14.26
CA LEU A 167 0.48 4.52 14.66
C LEU A 167 0.33 3.37 13.65
N ARG A 168 0.20 3.69 12.36
CA ARG A 168 -0.01 2.72 11.28
C ARG A 168 1.18 1.80 11.04
N GLN A 169 2.38 2.31 11.33
CA GLN A 169 3.63 1.57 11.11
C GLN A 169 3.72 0.30 11.97
N ILE A 170 3.14 0.28 13.18
CA ILE A 170 3.12 -0.87 14.09
C ILE A 170 1.74 -1.51 14.01
N LYS A 171 1.68 -2.66 13.38
CA LYS A 171 0.43 -3.40 13.13
C LYS A 171 -0.05 -4.10 14.40
N SER A 172 -1.34 -4.00 14.70
CA SER A 172 -2.01 -4.84 15.69
C SER A 172 -2.20 -6.27 15.15
N ASP A 173 -2.57 -7.20 16.02
CA ASP A 173 -2.84 -8.59 15.60
C ASP A 173 -3.99 -8.68 14.57
N GLU A 174 -5.01 -7.81 14.69
CA GLU A 174 -6.12 -7.75 13.73
C GLU A 174 -5.66 -7.25 12.35
N GLU A 175 -4.75 -6.28 12.30
CA GLU A 175 -4.15 -5.78 11.06
C GLU A 175 -3.29 -6.86 10.41
N VAL A 176 -2.47 -7.57 11.20
CA VAL A 176 -1.66 -8.70 10.72
C VAL A 176 -2.55 -9.80 10.13
N LEU A 177 -3.69 -10.11 10.75
CA LEU A 177 -4.64 -11.09 10.23
C LEU A 177 -5.29 -10.63 8.90
N ALA A 178 -5.57 -9.34 8.74
CA ALA A 178 -6.11 -8.82 7.49
C ALA A 178 -5.07 -8.90 6.35
N ILE A 179 -3.82 -8.53 6.63
CA ILE A 179 -2.70 -8.67 5.67
C ILE A 179 -2.47 -10.14 5.33
N GLN A 180 -2.47 -11.05 6.33
CA GLN A 180 -2.33 -12.49 6.07
C GLN A 180 -3.43 -13.00 5.13
N LYS A 181 -4.68 -12.55 5.32
CA LYS A 181 -5.77 -12.94 4.42
C LYS A 181 -5.59 -12.39 3.00
N ALA A 182 -5.07 -11.18 2.84
CA ALA A 182 -4.71 -10.63 1.53
C ALA A 182 -3.60 -11.46 0.86
N ILE A 183 -2.59 -11.88 1.62
CA ILE A 183 -1.53 -12.79 1.16
C ILE A 183 -2.10 -14.13 0.73
N ASP A 184 -2.96 -14.77 1.54
CA ASP A 184 -3.58 -16.06 1.22
C ASP A 184 -4.36 -16.00 -0.11
N ILE A 185 -5.08 -14.89 -0.36
CA ILE A 185 -5.80 -14.65 -1.62
C ILE A 185 -4.82 -14.49 -2.79
N THR A 186 -3.72 -13.79 -2.57
CA THR A 186 -2.67 -13.60 -3.58
C THR A 186 -2.00 -14.93 -3.96
N GLU A 187 -1.71 -15.75 -2.96
CA GLU A 187 -1.15 -17.11 -3.17
C GLU A 187 -2.11 -18.03 -3.94
N GLU A 188 -3.43 -17.92 -3.71
CA GLU A 188 -4.42 -18.66 -4.51
C GLU A 188 -4.35 -18.26 -5.99
N ALA A 189 -4.10 -16.98 -6.29
CA ALA A 189 -3.89 -16.54 -7.67
C ALA A 189 -2.60 -17.12 -8.26
N PHE A 190 -1.50 -17.18 -7.52
CA PHE A 190 -0.26 -17.84 -7.97
C PHE A 190 -0.46 -19.34 -8.22
N LEU A 191 -1.18 -20.04 -7.35
CA LEU A 191 -1.53 -21.46 -7.55
C LEU A 191 -2.34 -21.66 -8.83
N ARG A 192 -3.28 -20.76 -9.13
CA ARG A 192 -4.06 -20.77 -10.37
C ARG A 192 -3.17 -20.57 -11.59
N ILE A 193 -2.23 -19.62 -11.53
CA ILE A 193 -1.28 -19.35 -12.59
C ILE A 193 -0.41 -20.58 -12.84
N ASP A 194 0.16 -21.17 -11.81
CA ASP A 194 1.05 -22.34 -11.92
C ASP A 194 0.33 -23.52 -12.58
N HIS A 195 -0.89 -23.81 -12.14
CA HIS A 195 -1.72 -24.87 -12.72
C HIS A 195 -2.00 -24.67 -14.22
N ASN A 196 -2.18 -23.43 -14.67
CA ASN A 196 -2.54 -23.09 -16.05
C ASN A 196 -1.34 -22.63 -16.90
N LEU A 197 -0.13 -22.61 -16.36
CA LEU A 197 1.03 -21.94 -16.94
C LEU A 197 1.32 -22.32 -18.40
N GLN A 198 1.15 -23.58 -18.75
CA GLN A 198 1.36 -24.12 -20.11
C GLN A 198 0.32 -23.65 -21.13
N ASN A 199 -0.84 -23.17 -20.66
CA ASN A 199 -1.97 -22.83 -21.50
C ASN A 199 -1.96 -21.36 -21.93
N TYR A 200 -1.27 -20.49 -21.20
CA TYR A 200 -1.25 -19.06 -21.49
C TYR A 200 -0.46 -18.76 -22.76
N LYS A 201 -1.02 -17.89 -23.58
CA LYS A 201 -0.40 -17.38 -24.81
C LYS A 201 -0.09 -15.88 -24.73
N ASN A 202 -0.76 -15.17 -23.83
CA ASN A 202 -0.65 -13.73 -23.64
C ASN A 202 -0.70 -13.40 -22.13
N GLU A 203 -0.06 -12.29 -21.76
CA GLU A 203 -0.03 -11.76 -20.38
C GLU A 203 -1.42 -11.49 -19.81
N ASN A 204 -2.35 -10.98 -20.64
CA ASN A 204 -3.72 -10.69 -20.21
C ASN A 204 -4.53 -11.94 -19.82
N GLN A 205 -4.13 -13.13 -20.24
CA GLN A 205 -4.80 -14.37 -19.81
C GLN A 205 -4.42 -14.70 -18.35
N LEU A 206 -3.17 -14.48 -17.96
CA LEU A 206 -2.76 -14.59 -16.56
C LEU A 206 -3.50 -13.54 -15.72
N GLN A 207 -3.52 -12.29 -16.18
CA GLN A 207 -4.25 -11.22 -15.49
C GLN A 207 -5.73 -11.55 -15.32
N ALA A 208 -6.37 -12.17 -16.31
CA ALA A 208 -7.77 -12.58 -16.20
C ALA A 208 -8.00 -13.62 -15.10
N ASP A 209 -7.09 -14.61 -14.96
CA ASP A 209 -7.17 -15.60 -13.89
C ASP A 209 -6.91 -14.98 -12.50
N ILE A 210 -6.00 -14.01 -12.38
CA ILE A 210 -5.77 -13.23 -11.15
C ILE A 210 -7.05 -12.47 -10.78
N ASN A 211 -7.63 -11.76 -11.74
CA ASN A 211 -8.88 -11.01 -11.53
C ASN A 211 -10.04 -11.91 -11.09
N ASP A 212 -10.17 -13.11 -11.68
CA ASP A 212 -11.21 -14.09 -11.30
C ASP A 212 -11.04 -14.54 -9.84
N VAL A 213 -9.81 -14.84 -9.41
CA VAL A 213 -9.53 -15.24 -8.03
C VAL A 213 -9.88 -14.11 -7.06
N PHE A 214 -9.37 -12.90 -7.31
CA PHE A 214 -9.62 -11.76 -6.42
C PHE A 214 -11.12 -11.44 -6.33
N CYS A 215 -11.81 -11.41 -7.47
CA CYS A 215 -13.24 -11.14 -7.51
C CYS A 215 -14.07 -12.19 -6.75
N ARG A 216 -13.73 -13.49 -6.88
CA ARG A 216 -14.41 -14.58 -6.14
C ARG A 216 -14.21 -14.51 -4.63
N GLN A 217 -13.10 -13.97 -4.18
CA GLN A 217 -12.80 -13.78 -2.77
C GLN A 217 -13.32 -12.45 -2.20
N ALA A 218 -14.15 -11.70 -2.97
CA ALA A 218 -14.63 -10.37 -2.65
C ALA A 218 -13.49 -9.41 -2.27
N SER A 219 -12.39 -9.50 -3.03
CA SER A 219 -11.17 -8.71 -2.90
C SER A 219 -10.95 -7.88 -4.16
N ARG A 220 -10.08 -6.90 -4.09
CA ARG A 220 -9.60 -6.12 -5.23
C ARG A 220 -8.08 -6.14 -5.29
N HIS A 221 -7.52 -5.57 -6.34
CA HIS A 221 -6.08 -5.36 -6.43
C HIS A 221 -5.64 -4.25 -5.48
N ALA A 222 -4.58 -4.50 -4.70
CA ALA A 222 -3.93 -3.48 -3.88
C ALA A 222 -3.18 -2.45 -4.76
N PHE A 223 -2.70 -2.88 -5.93
CA PHE A 223 -2.05 -2.06 -6.96
C PHE A 223 -2.28 -2.66 -8.35
N ASN A 224 -1.90 -1.93 -9.40
CA ASN A 224 -2.03 -2.44 -10.76
C ASN A 224 -1.15 -3.67 -10.96
N PRO A 225 -1.70 -4.84 -11.33
CA PRO A 225 -0.94 -6.07 -11.46
C PRO A 225 0.15 -5.95 -12.53
N ILE A 226 1.29 -6.55 -12.28
CA ILE A 226 2.39 -6.67 -13.22
C ILE A 226 2.44 -8.11 -13.70
N VAL A 227 2.24 -8.32 -15.01
CA VAL A 227 2.40 -9.61 -15.67
C VAL A 227 3.34 -9.40 -16.85
N ALA A 228 4.62 -9.60 -16.63
CA ALA A 228 5.68 -9.18 -17.54
C ALA A 228 6.43 -10.38 -18.12
N GLY A 229 6.10 -10.74 -19.37
CA GLY A 229 6.74 -11.84 -20.10
C GLY A 229 8.01 -11.42 -20.83
N GLY A 230 9.11 -12.20 -20.71
CA GLY A 230 10.34 -12.02 -21.45
C GLY A 230 10.93 -10.62 -21.30
N ARG A 231 11.00 -9.86 -22.40
CA ARG A 231 11.59 -8.50 -22.40
C ARG A 231 10.81 -7.49 -21.56
N ASN A 232 9.52 -7.68 -21.36
CA ASN A 232 8.70 -6.75 -20.55
C ASN A 232 9.12 -6.78 -19.07
N ALA A 233 9.64 -7.92 -18.59
CA ALA A 233 10.15 -8.09 -17.24
C ALA A 233 11.40 -7.24 -16.91
N VAL A 234 11.97 -6.51 -17.87
CA VAL A 234 13.06 -5.54 -17.58
C VAL A 234 12.53 -4.20 -17.05
N LEU A 235 11.22 -3.99 -17.11
CA LEU A 235 10.54 -2.80 -16.59
C LEU A 235 9.85 -3.16 -15.26
N PRO A 236 10.37 -2.70 -14.10
CA PRO A 236 9.82 -3.09 -12.80
C PRO A 236 8.31 -2.82 -12.64
N HIS A 237 7.80 -1.70 -13.21
CA HIS A 237 6.39 -1.31 -13.15
C HIS A 237 5.66 -1.48 -14.50
N TYR A 238 5.86 -2.61 -15.17
CA TYR A 238 5.15 -2.93 -16.41
C TYR A 238 3.71 -3.36 -16.13
N THR A 239 2.73 -2.57 -16.51
CA THR A 239 1.29 -2.80 -16.21
C THR A 239 0.42 -2.92 -17.46
N VAL A 240 1.01 -2.94 -18.66
CA VAL A 240 0.26 -3.03 -19.93
C VAL A 240 -0.35 -4.43 -20.11
N ASN A 241 0.35 -5.48 -19.72
CA ASN A 241 -0.10 -6.87 -19.61
C ASN A 241 -0.85 -7.42 -20.85
N ASN A 242 -0.39 -7.11 -22.07
CA ASN A 242 -1.11 -7.47 -23.27
C ASN A 242 -0.27 -8.13 -24.36
N GLN A 243 1.00 -8.46 -24.05
CA GLN A 243 1.91 -9.02 -25.03
C GLN A 243 1.88 -10.56 -25.07
N PRO A 244 2.23 -11.17 -26.22
CA PRO A 244 2.39 -12.61 -26.31
C PRO A 244 3.50 -13.15 -25.41
N ILE A 245 3.25 -14.29 -24.77
CA ILE A 245 4.24 -15.05 -23.99
C ILE A 245 4.85 -16.14 -24.89
N LYS A 246 6.18 -16.18 -24.94
CA LYS A 246 6.90 -17.23 -25.66
C LYS A 246 7.25 -18.40 -24.73
N PRO A 247 7.37 -19.63 -25.24
CA PRO A 247 7.59 -20.80 -24.41
C PRO A 247 8.81 -20.74 -23.48
N ASN A 248 9.85 -19.99 -23.87
CA ASN A 248 11.08 -19.85 -23.09
C ASN A 248 11.15 -18.53 -22.29
N ASP A 249 10.09 -17.74 -22.24
CA ASP A 249 10.10 -16.51 -21.46
C ASP A 249 10.08 -16.80 -19.97
N LEU A 250 10.82 -16.01 -19.20
CA LEU A 250 10.53 -15.82 -17.79
C LEU A 250 9.39 -14.81 -17.70
N ILE A 251 8.47 -15.04 -16.78
CA ILE A 251 7.31 -14.20 -16.57
C ILE A 251 7.37 -13.70 -15.13
N VAL A 252 7.67 -12.44 -14.93
CA VAL A 252 7.53 -11.80 -13.61
C VAL A 252 6.05 -11.50 -13.41
N VAL A 253 5.49 -12.06 -12.36
CA VAL A 253 4.13 -11.74 -11.88
C VAL A 253 4.25 -11.13 -10.51
N ASP A 254 3.82 -9.89 -10.40
CA ASP A 254 3.86 -9.11 -9.19
C ASP A 254 2.44 -8.58 -8.94
N ILE A 255 1.85 -9.07 -7.86
CA ILE A 255 0.44 -8.89 -7.53
C ILE A 255 0.23 -8.88 -6.04
N GLY A 256 -0.77 -8.12 -5.62
CA GLY A 256 -1.28 -8.12 -4.26
C GLY A 256 -2.79 -7.96 -4.23
N ALA A 257 -3.45 -8.83 -3.47
CA ALA A 257 -4.85 -8.63 -3.13
C ALA A 257 -4.98 -7.57 -2.04
N GLU A 258 -6.10 -6.85 -2.03
CA GLU A 258 -6.48 -6.01 -0.90
C GLU A 258 -7.65 -6.69 -0.16
N TYR A 259 -7.50 -6.90 1.13
CA TYR A 259 -8.56 -7.43 1.98
C TYR A 259 -8.79 -6.55 3.19
N ASN A 260 -10.03 -6.08 3.39
CA ASN A 260 -10.36 -5.07 4.41
C ASN A 260 -9.39 -3.88 4.38
N HIS A 261 -9.12 -3.32 3.20
CA HIS A 261 -8.19 -2.22 2.93
C HIS A 261 -6.71 -2.52 3.19
N TYR A 262 -6.34 -3.70 3.67
CA TYR A 262 -4.93 -4.08 3.85
C TYR A 262 -4.41 -4.79 2.60
N ALA A 263 -3.24 -4.35 2.16
CA ALA A 263 -2.55 -4.85 0.99
C ALA A 263 -1.70 -6.09 1.31
N ALA A 264 -1.57 -6.99 0.34
CA ALA A 264 -0.44 -7.89 0.17
C ALA A 264 0.44 -7.38 -0.97
N ASP A 265 1.70 -7.81 -1.01
CA ASP A 265 2.63 -7.51 -2.09
C ASP A 265 3.59 -8.69 -2.32
N LEU A 266 3.37 -9.43 -3.39
CA LEU A 266 4.15 -10.63 -3.68
C LEU A 266 4.58 -10.67 -5.15
N SER A 267 5.86 -10.93 -5.38
CA SER A 267 6.38 -11.21 -6.72
C SER A 267 6.88 -12.64 -6.86
N ARG A 268 6.53 -13.29 -7.95
CA ARG A 268 7.10 -14.56 -8.38
C ARG A 268 7.50 -14.50 -9.85
N THR A 269 8.58 -15.20 -10.18
CA THR A 269 8.99 -15.38 -11.56
C THR A 269 8.66 -16.80 -12.01
N PHE A 270 7.85 -16.94 -13.06
CA PHE A 270 7.38 -18.20 -13.62
C PHE A 270 8.10 -18.57 -14.91
N SER A 271 8.12 -19.86 -15.25
CA SER A 271 8.58 -20.36 -16.54
C SER A 271 7.80 -21.60 -16.96
N ALA A 272 7.23 -21.60 -18.18
CA ALA A 272 6.51 -22.75 -18.72
C ALA A 272 7.43 -23.94 -19.08
N VAL A 273 8.75 -23.76 -19.07
CA VAL A 273 9.75 -24.80 -19.36
C VAL A 273 10.91 -24.71 -18.38
N PRO A 274 11.65 -25.83 -18.13
CA PRO A 274 12.81 -25.81 -17.25
C PRO A 274 13.86 -24.78 -17.71
N ILE A 275 14.23 -23.86 -16.85
CA ILE A 275 15.22 -22.84 -17.16
C ILE A 275 16.66 -23.38 -17.08
N LYS A 276 17.56 -22.82 -17.92
CA LYS A 276 18.97 -23.23 -18.02
C LYS A 276 19.87 -22.00 -18.20
N GLY A 277 21.18 -22.23 -18.04
CA GLY A 277 22.21 -21.23 -18.31
C GLY A 277 22.06 -19.95 -17.47
N LEU A 278 22.16 -18.78 -18.11
CA LEU A 278 22.13 -17.50 -17.41
C LEU A 278 20.82 -17.26 -16.69
N LYS A 279 19.67 -17.63 -17.27
CA LYS A 279 18.35 -17.48 -16.62
C LYS A 279 18.28 -18.20 -15.27
N LYS A 280 18.76 -19.47 -15.24
CA LYS A 280 18.81 -20.27 -14.01
C LYS A 280 19.76 -19.63 -13.00
N ALA A 281 20.98 -19.26 -13.41
CA ALA A 281 21.97 -18.67 -12.52
C ALA A 281 21.51 -17.31 -11.93
N VAL A 282 20.77 -16.50 -12.71
CA VAL A 282 20.17 -15.24 -12.24
C VAL A 282 19.08 -15.52 -11.24
N TYR A 283 18.15 -16.44 -11.52
CA TYR A 283 17.06 -16.79 -10.62
C TYR A 283 17.58 -17.30 -9.26
N GLU A 284 18.52 -18.25 -9.30
CA GLU A 284 19.15 -18.81 -8.10
C GLU A 284 19.88 -17.73 -7.29
N SER A 285 20.50 -16.75 -7.96
CA SER A 285 21.16 -15.63 -7.28
C SER A 285 20.17 -14.66 -6.64
N VAL A 286 19.02 -14.40 -7.27
CA VAL A 286 17.96 -13.56 -6.67
C VAL A 286 17.36 -14.27 -5.45
N LEU A 287 17.08 -15.57 -5.55
CA LEU A 287 16.59 -16.38 -4.44
C LEU A 287 17.59 -16.42 -3.27
N GLU A 288 18.89 -16.64 -3.56
CA GLU A 288 19.94 -16.61 -2.55
C GLU A 288 20.01 -15.26 -1.82
N ILE A 289 19.85 -14.14 -2.54
CA ILE A 289 19.86 -12.79 -1.97
C ILE A 289 18.60 -12.57 -1.12
N HIS A 290 17.44 -13.02 -1.59
CA HIS A 290 16.18 -12.96 -0.87
C HIS A 290 16.27 -13.68 0.47
N ASP A 291 16.73 -14.93 0.47
CA ASP A 291 16.89 -15.73 1.69
C ASP A 291 17.85 -15.04 2.68
N GLN A 292 19.02 -14.56 2.18
CA GLN A 292 19.99 -13.85 3.01
C GLN A 292 19.44 -12.51 3.55
N ALA A 293 18.57 -11.83 2.80
CA ALA A 293 17.93 -10.61 3.26
C ALA A 293 16.94 -10.90 4.41
N ILE A 294 16.17 -11.99 4.33
CA ILE A 294 15.28 -12.42 5.40
C ILE A 294 16.08 -12.85 6.65
N ASP A 295 17.15 -13.62 6.48
CA ASP A 295 17.99 -14.13 7.58
C ASP A 295 18.58 -13.02 8.47
N ILE A 296 18.78 -11.83 7.94
CA ILE A 296 19.32 -10.70 8.72
C ILE A 296 18.26 -9.85 9.42
N LEU A 297 16.97 -10.06 9.10
CA LEU A 297 15.88 -9.27 9.68
C LEU A 297 15.67 -9.60 11.15
N LYS A 298 15.67 -8.56 11.96
CA LYS A 298 15.34 -8.63 13.39
C LYS A 298 15.08 -7.24 13.95
N PRO A 299 14.42 -7.14 15.10
CA PRO A 299 14.28 -5.86 15.78
C PRO A 299 15.64 -5.21 16.03
N GLY A 300 15.71 -3.89 15.83
CA GLY A 300 16.95 -3.11 16.04
C GLY A 300 17.84 -3.00 14.79
N LEU A 301 17.61 -3.79 13.73
CA LEU A 301 18.29 -3.57 12.44
C LEU A 301 17.83 -2.22 11.86
N SER A 302 18.78 -1.36 11.44
CA SER A 302 18.40 -0.14 10.74
C SER A 302 18.00 -0.45 9.30
N TYR A 303 17.02 0.29 8.78
CA TYR A 303 16.59 0.16 7.38
C TYR A 303 17.77 0.42 6.42
N HIS A 304 18.60 1.42 6.75
CA HIS A 304 19.81 1.72 5.98
C HIS A 304 20.79 0.54 5.93
N ASP A 305 21.00 -0.16 7.06
CA ASP A 305 21.91 -1.32 7.10
C ASP A 305 21.37 -2.50 6.30
N LEU A 306 20.05 -2.72 6.29
CA LEU A 306 19.39 -3.70 5.44
C LEU A 306 19.70 -3.40 3.96
N GLU A 307 19.40 -2.18 3.52
CA GLU A 307 19.66 -1.73 2.13
C GLU A 307 21.13 -1.90 1.74
N GLN A 308 22.05 -1.47 2.58
CA GLN A 308 23.50 -1.57 2.29
C GLN A 308 23.99 -3.02 2.21
N LYS A 309 23.49 -3.90 3.07
CA LYS A 309 23.86 -5.33 3.04
C LYS A 309 23.35 -5.98 1.78
N VAL A 310 22.08 -5.80 1.44
CA VAL A 310 21.48 -6.38 0.25
C VAL A 310 22.10 -5.80 -1.02
N PHE A 311 22.34 -4.50 -1.07
CA PHE A 311 23.06 -3.87 -2.19
C PHE A 311 24.44 -4.51 -2.43
N ASN A 312 25.18 -4.84 -1.37
CA ASN A 312 26.47 -5.51 -1.51
C ASN A 312 26.32 -6.96 -2.02
N LEU A 313 25.30 -7.70 -1.57
CA LEU A 313 25.00 -9.04 -2.08
C LEU A 313 24.68 -8.99 -3.57
N ILE A 314 23.84 -8.05 -3.99
CA ILE A 314 23.48 -7.78 -5.39
C ILE A 314 24.74 -7.47 -6.21
N PHE A 315 25.59 -6.56 -5.73
CA PHE A 315 26.83 -6.21 -6.42
C PHE A 315 27.75 -7.41 -6.65
N GLU A 316 28.01 -8.21 -5.62
CA GLU A 316 28.85 -9.41 -5.73
C GLU A 316 28.23 -10.48 -6.63
N ALA A 317 26.90 -10.66 -6.60
CA ALA A 317 26.20 -11.56 -7.49
C ALA A 317 26.32 -11.14 -8.97
N LEU A 318 26.16 -9.85 -9.27
CA LEU A 318 26.34 -9.32 -10.62
C LEU A 318 27.77 -9.51 -11.16
N ILE A 319 28.79 -9.39 -10.31
CA ILE A 319 30.19 -9.72 -10.66
C ILE A 319 30.37 -11.22 -10.88
N ARG A 320 29.88 -12.08 -9.97
CA ARG A 320 29.93 -13.54 -10.04
C ARG A 320 29.29 -14.06 -11.34
N LEU A 321 28.15 -13.50 -11.71
CA LEU A 321 27.42 -13.82 -12.95
C LEU A 321 28.06 -13.22 -14.21
N LYS A 322 29.16 -12.44 -14.10
CA LYS A 322 29.81 -11.72 -15.18
C LYS A 322 28.89 -10.75 -15.95
N ILE A 323 27.80 -10.30 -15.29
CA ILE A 323 26.91 -9.26 -15.80
C ILE A 323 27.62 -7.92 -15.68
N LEU A 324 28.25 -7.64 -14.54
CA LEU A 324 29.20 -6.57 -14.36
C LEU A 324 30.63 -7.09 -14.62
N THR A 325 31.30 -6.50 -15.59
CA THR A 325 32.70 -6.82 -15.93
C THR A 325 33.70 -5.94 -15.19
N LYS A 326 33.23 -4.84 -14.61
CA LYS A 326 34.02 -3.91 -13.80
C LYS A 326 33.45 -3.85 -12.38
N ARG A 327 34.32 -3.77 -11.39
CA ARG A 327 33.92 -3.61 -9.98
C ARG A 327 33.57 -2.13 -9.69
N ASP A 328 32.51 -1.67 -10.32
CA ASP A 328 31.96 -0.31 -10.18
C ASP A 328 30.52 -0.39 -9.66
N LYS A 329 30.34 -0.03 -8.39
CA LYS A 329 29.04 -0.05 -7.70
C LYS A 329 28.03 0.92 -8.32
N SER A 330 28.46 1.97 -9.01
CA SER A 330 27.54 2.92 -9.64
C SER A 330 26.72 2.30 -10.77
N LEU A 331 27.20 1.17 -11.34
CA LEU A 331 26.54 0.46 -12.42
C LEU A 331 25.43 -0.50 -11.93
N VAL A 332 25.35 -0.79 -10.64
CA VAL A 332 24.34 -1.71 -10.06
C VAL A 332 22.93 -1.24 -10.38
N LYS A 333 22.66 0.06 -10.30
CA LYS A 333 21.33 0.62 -10.59
C LYS A 333 20.81 0.38 -12.01
N ASN A 334 21.67 0.01 -12.95
CA ASN A 334 21.26 -0.37 -14.31
C ASN A 334 20.63 -1.77 -14.36
N TYR A 335 20.76 -2.55 -13.30
CA TYR A 335 20.27 -3.93 -13.17
C TYR A 335 19.35 -4.12 -11.97
N TYR A 336 19.42 -3.20 -11.03
CA TYR A 336 18.61 -3.16 -9.81
C TYR A 336 18.34 -1.69 -9.45
N PRO A 337 17.25 -1.10 -9.94
CA PRO A 337 16.99 0.34 -9.84
C PRO A 337 16.17 0.78 -8.61
N HIS A 338 15.65 -0.14 -7.80
CA HIS A 338 14.74 0.14 -6.67
C HIS A 338 15.36 -0.25 -5.32
N ALA A 339 14.66 0.06 -4.23
CA ALA A 339 14.99 -0.40 -2.88
C ALA A 339 14.68 -1.90 -2.72
N VAL A 340 15.25 -2.54 -1.69
CA VAL A 340 14.98 -3.96 -1.41
C VAL A 340 13.69 -4.15 -0.63
N SER A 341 13.14 -3.08 -0.06
CA SER A 341 12.05 -3.19 0.89
C SER A 341 11.28 -1.88 1.01
N HIS A 342 10.00 -1.97 1.33
CA HIS A 342 9.18 -0.86 1.80
C HIS A 342 8.23 -1.32 2.90
N PHE A 343 7.61 -0.36 3.62
CA PHE A 343 6.56 -0.68 4.58
C PHE A 343 5.30 -1.09 3.82
N LEU A 344 4.56 -2.05 4.39
CA LEU A 344 3.30 -2.56 3.86
C LEU A 344 2.18 -2.39 4.89
N GLY A 345 0.96 -2.11 4.44
CA GLY A 345 -0.20 -1.98 5.32
C GLY A 345 -1.49 -1.64 4.58
N LEU A 346 -2.11 -0.51 4.95
CA LEU A 346 -3.28 0.02 4.24
C LEU A 346 -2.93 0.55 2.84
N ASP A 347 -1.71 1.00 2.67
CA ASP A 347 -1.15 1.30 1.37
C ASP A 347 -0.11 0.24 1.03
N VAL A 348 0.05 -0.12 -0.25
CA VAL A 348 1.11 -1.04 -0.68
C VAL A 348 2.48 -0.47 -0.33
N HIS A 349 2.74 0.79 -0.66
CA HIS A 349 3.85 1.57 -0.15
C HIS A 349 3.37 2.35 1.08
N ASP A 350 3.32 1.65 2.23
CA ASP A 350 2.71 2.21 3.43
C ASP A 350 3.61 3.26 4.10
N VAL A 351 2.96 4.06 4.94
CA VAL A 351 3.64 5.09 5.72
C VAL A 351 4.62 4.48 6.72
N GLY A 352 5.79 5.09 6.85
CA GLY A 352 6.81 4.64 7.78
C GLY A 352 8.01 5.59 7.83
N ASN A 353 8.84 5.45 8.85
CA ASN A 353 10.06 6.23 9.00
C ASN A 353 11.27 5.37 8.67
N TYR A 354 11.84 5.53 7.49
CA TYR A 354 13.02 4.80 7.02
C TYR A 354 14.34 5.19 7.73
N ASN A 355 14.33 6.24 8.56
CA ASN A 355 15.49 6.67 9.34
C ASN A 355 15.55 6.05 10.76
N GLN A 356 14.75 5.02 11.01
CA GLN A 356 14.70 4.33 12.29
C GLN A 356 15.11 2.85 12.15
N THR A 357 15.21 2.17 13.29
CA THR A 357 15.40 0.72 13.34
C THR A 357 14.06 0.00 13.24
N LEU A 358 14.09 -1.22 12.71
CA LEU A 358 12.94 -2.13 12.68
C LEU A 358 12.45 -2.43 14.09
N LYS A 359 11.14 -2.46 14.29
CA LYS A 359 10.46 -2.73 15.57
C LYS A 359 9.45 -3.86 15.41
N PRO A 360 9.18 -4.59 16.48
CA PRO A 360 8.09 -5.58 16.49
C PRO A 360 6.76 -4.96 16.03
N GLY A 361 6.01 -5.68 15.22
CA GLY A 361 4.75 -5.24 14.63
C GLY A 361 4.90 -4.50 13.30
N MET A 362 6.12 -4.17 12.83
CA MET A 362 6.33 -3.67 11.48
C MET A 362 6.18 -4.81 10.47
N ILE A 363 5.54 -4.51 9.33
CA ILE A 363 5.49 -5.37 8.15
C ILE A 363 6.19 -4.64 7.02
N ILE A 364 7.12 -5.33 6.36
CA ILE A 364 7.91 -4.82 5.24
C ILE A 364 8.00 -5.87 4.15
N THR A 365 8.18 -5.45 2.90
CA THR A 365 8.52 -6.35 1.79
C THR A 365 10.01 -6.69 1.77
N ILE A 366 10.38 -7.81 1.14
CA ILE A 366 11.76 -8.14 0.72
C ILE A 366 11.70 -8.58 -0.74
N GLU A 367 12.21 -7.73 -1.63
CA GLU A 367 11.95 -7.79 -3.08
C GLU A 367 13.21 -7.67 -3.97
N PRO A 368 14.29 -8.41 -3.76
CA PRO A 368 15.43 -8.33 -4.66
C PRO A 368 15.05 -8.77 -6.08
N GLY A 369 15.66 -8.12 -7.08
CA GLY A 369 15.43 -8.47 -8.48
C GLY A 369 16.60 -8.10 -9.39
N PHE A 370 16.69 -8.76 -10.54
CA PHE A 370 17.64 -8.41 -11.60
C PHE A 370 16.93 -8.19 -12.92
N TYR A 371 17.19 -7.06 -13.56
CA TYR A 371 16.55 -6.63 -14.80
C TYR A 371 17.61 -6.51 -15.91
N LEU A 372 17.67 -7.50 -16.81
CA LEU A 372 18.74 -7.66 -17.79
C LEU A 372 18.28 -7.23 -19.19
N GLU A 373 18.26 -5.95 -19.47
CA GLU A 373 17.76 -5.40 -20.73
C GLU A 373 18.44 -6.01 -21.97
N LYS A 374 19.77 -6.16 -21.95
CA LYS A 374 20.54 -6.77 -23.06
C LYS A 374 20.19 -8.23 -23.28
N ASN A 375 19.76 -8.94 -22.26
CA ASN A 375 19.37 -10.35 -22.31
C ASN A 375 17.87 -10.54 -22.51
N GLY A 376 17.08 -9.49 -22.36
CA GLY A 376 15.65 -9.47 -22.59
C GLY A 376 14.84 -10.27 -21.57
N PHE A 377 15.22 -10.24 -20.28
CA PHE A 377 14.45 -10.82 -19.18
C PHE A 377 14.77 -10.15 -17.85
N GLY A 378 13.84 -10.28 -16.91
CA GLY A 378 13.99 -9.91 -15.50
C GLY A 378 13.58 -11.05 -14.58
N VAL A 379 14.01 -10.96 -13.33
CA VAL A 379 13.61 -11.84 -12.22
C VAL A 379 13.37 -10.98 -11.00
N ARG A 380 12.23 -11.16 -10.30
CA ARG A 380 11.96 -10.64 -8.96
C ARG A 380 11.36 -11.76 -8.13
N ILE A 381 11.74 -11.81 -6.86
CA ILE A 381 11.16 -12.64 -5.82
C ILE A 381 10.88 -11.72 -4.65
N GLU A 382 9.66 -11.74 -4.16
CA GLU A 382 9.21 -10.82 -3.12
C GLU A 382 8.25 -11.49 -2.17
N ASP A 383 8.44 -11.18 -0.91
CA ASP A 383 7.58 -11.65 0.17
C ASP A 383 7.37 -10.57 1.24
N ASP A 384 6.23 -10.65 1.91
CA ASP A 384 5.85 -9.83 3.05
C ASP A 384 6.37 -10.45 4.35
N VAL A 385 7.03 -9.64 5.18
CA VAL A 385 7.70 -10.11 6.40
C VAL A 385 7.27 -9.28 7.60
N LEU A 386 6.77 -9.97 8.64
CA LEU A 386 6.46 -9.38 9.94
C LEU A 386 7.69 -9.40 10.85
N ILE A 387 8.07 -8.26 11.40
CA ILE A 387 9.07 -8.18 12.46
C ILE A 387 8.43 -8.59 13.78
N THR A 388 8.94 -9.65 14.40
CA THR A 388 8.46 -10.18 15.68
C THR A 388 9.24 -9.60 16.86
N ALA A 389 8.96 -10.05 18.07
CA ALA A 389 9.67 -9.55 19.28
C ALA A 389 11.18 -9.81 19.26
N ASN A 390 11.64 -10.92 18.65
CA ASN A 390 13.05 -11.34 18.68
C ASN A 390 13.65 -11.60 17.30
N ASP A 391 12.82 -11.77 16.29
CA ASP A 391 13.17 -12.23 14.96
C ASP A 391 12.21 -11.65 13.91
N CYS A 392 12.07 -12.29 12.75
CA CYS A 392 11.04 -12.02 11.76
C CYS A 392 10.22 -13.26 11.44
N ARG A 393 9.05 -13.07 10.84
CA ARG A 393 8.19 -14.13 10.31
C ARG A 393 7.80 -13.83 8.89
N LEU A 394 8.17 -14.72 7.97
CA LEU A 394 7.66 -14.72 6.62
C LEU A 394 6.15 -14.96 6.66
N LEU A 395 5.37 -14.13 5.97
CA LEU A 395 3.91 -14.23 5.95
C LEU A 395 3.39 -15.04 4.77
N SER A 396 4.15 -15.11 3.68
CA SER A 396 3.83 -15.90 2.48
C SER A 396 4.39 -17.32 2.58
N HIS A 397 3.71 -18.25 1.93
CA HIS A 397 4.05 -19.68 1.92
C HIS A 397 4.12 -20.28 0.51
N TYR A 398 3.84 -19.48 -0.54
CA TYR A 398 3.91 -19.94 -1.91
C TYR A 398 5.37 -20.26 -2.30
N PRO A 399 5.64 -21.46 -2.87
CA PRO A 399 7.00 -21.90 -3.12
C PRO A 399 7.72 -21.11 -4.21
N TYR A 400 9.05 -21.17 -4.19
CA TYR A 400 9.93 -20.53 -5.18
C TYR A 400 10.27 -21.44 -6.37
N ASN A 401 9.43 -22.44 -6.65
CA ASN A 401 9.73 -23.42 -7.69
C ASN A 401 9.50 -22.85 -9.09
N LEU A 402 10.51 -22.93 -9.93
CA LEU A 402 10.38 -22.76 -11.36
C LEU A 402 10.19 -24.15 -12.00
N GLY A 403 8.94 -24.54 -12.24
CA GLY A 403 8.45 -25.63 -13.08
C GLY A 403 9.25 -26.94 -13.09
#